data_e1c08d2c6fb615f66850f7f6da81b174
#
_entry.id   e1c08d2c6fb615f66850f7f6da81b174
#
_cell.length_a   1.000
_cell.length_b   1.000
_cell.length_c   1.000
_cell.angle_alpha   90.00
_cell.angle_beta   90.00
_cell.angle_gamma   90.00
#
_symmetry.space_group_name_H-M   'P 1'
#
loop_
_entity.id
_entity.type
_entity.pdbx_description
1 polymer ?
#
loop_
_entity_poly.entity_id
_entity_poly.type
_entity_poly.pdbx_seq_one_letter_code
_entity_poly.pdbx_strand_id
1 'polypeptide(L)'
;LLALAQVWPEPSARQIRRGARRLAGKARRAFRRARTSADETLRHDWRKREKDRLYAVELLGPAWPARRRRRASQKLGETLGCEHDVCLLLTRMDAAPILANEERASARATLTLERTLKRLRRKADALGARVHLSKR
;
A
#
# COMPACT_ATOMS: atom_id res chain seq x y z
N LEU A 1 -24.82 2.56 -19.81
CA LEU A 1 -23.55 3.07 -19.22
C LEU A 1 -23.03 4.30 -19.99
N LEU A 2 -23.00 4.28 -21.34
CA LEU A 2 -22.54 5.41 -22.16
C LEU A 2 -23.43 6.66 -22.01
N ALA A 3 -24.74 6.50 -21.87
CA ALA A 3 -25.68 7.61 -21.68
C ALA A 3 -25.50 8.35 -20.33
N LEU A 4 -25.07 7.65 -19.27
CA LEU A 4 -24.76 8.25 -17.97
C LEU A 4 -23.46 9.06 -17.98
N ALA A 5 -22.48 8.67 -18.81
CA ALA A 5 -21.23 9.40 -18.95
C ALA A 5 -21.42 10.79 -19.60
N GLN A 6 -22.42 10.93 -20.46
CA GLN A 6 -22.74 12.20 -21.13
C GLN A 6 -23.42 13.24 -20.22
N VAL A 7 -24.03 12.80 -19.10
CA VAL A 7 -24.75 13.67 -18.15
C VAL A 7 -23.86 14.05 -16.95
N TRP A 8 -22.72 13.39 -16.77
CA TRP A 8 -21.85 13.68 -15.63
C TRP A 8 -20.98 14.92 -15.90
N PRO A 9 -21.12 15.99 -15.10
CA PRO A 9 -20.34 17.19 -15.33
C PRO A 9 -18.85 16.91 -15.13
N GLU A 10 -18.01 17.40 -16.05
CA GLU A 10 -16.56 17.28 -15.91
C GLU A 10 -16.07 17.95 -14.62
N PRO A 11 -15.23 17.27 -13.83
CA PRO A 11 -14.76 17.82 -12.58
C PRO A 11 -13.82 19.01 -12.85
N SER A 12 -14.06 20.12 -12.18
CA SER A 12 -13.16 21.28 -12.26
C SER A 12 -11.77 20.96 -11.67
N ALA A 13 -10.73 21.66 -12.12
CA ALA A 13 -9.37 21.53 -11.58
C ALA A 13 -9.32 21.73 -10.04
N ARG A 14 -10.22 22.54 -9.48
CA ARG A 14 -10.38 22.73 -8.03
C ARG A 14 -10.89 21.47 -7.34
N GLN A 15 -11.89 20.81 -7.91
CA GLN A 15 -12.45 19.56 -7.38
C GLN A 15 -11.41 18.43 -7.43
N ILE A 16 -10.67 18.28 -8.55
CA ILE A 16 -9.59 17.31 -8.69
C ILE A 16 -8.52 17.53 -7.62
N ARG A 17 -8.04 18.77 -7.43
CA ARG A 17 -7.06 19.10 -6.40
C ARG A 17 -7.56 18.81 -4.98
N ARG A 18 -8.83 19.10 -4.70
CA ARG A 18 -9.45 18.80 -3.40
C ARG A 18 -9.53 17.30 -3.16
N GLY A 19 -9.93 16.51 -4.15
CA GLY A 19 -9.95 15.03 -4.11
C GLY A 19 -8.56 14.45 -3.86
N ALA A 20 -7.56 14.89 -4.62
CA ALA A 20 -6.17 14.48 -4.47
C ALA A 20 -5.61 14.76 -3.07
N ARG A 21 -5.90 15.94 -2.50
CA ARG A 21 -5.51 16.29 -1.12
C ARG A 21 -6.16 15.39 -0.08
N ARG A 22 -7.45 15.04 -0.27
CA ARG A 22 -8.17 14.12 0.62
C ARG A 22 -7.55 12.72 0.61
N LEU A 23 -7.27 12.15 -0.58
CA LEU A 23 -6.63 10.85 -0.73
C LEU A 23 -5.23 10.83 -0.10
N ALA A 24 -4.42 11.84 -0.41
CA ALA A 24 -3.09 11.98 0.20
C ALA A 24 -3.15 12.12 1.72
N GLY A 25 -4.14 12.84 2.25
CA GLY A 25 -4.38 12.99 3.69
C GLY A 25 -4.78 11.68 4.36
N LYS A 26 -5.66 10.88 3.73
CA LYS A 26 -6.06 9.56 4.22
C LYS A 26 -4.86 8.61 4.26
N ALA A 27 -4.09 8.51 3.18
CA ALA A 27 -2.91 7.67 3.10
C ALA A 27 -1.85 8.07 4.15
N ARG A 28 -1.59 9.37 4.33
CA ARG A 28 -0.65 9.85 5.35
C ARG A 28 -1.09 9.52 6.78
N ARG A 29 -2.39 9.63 7.09
CA ARG A 29 -2.90 9.24 8.42
C ARG A 29 -2.76 7.75 8.65
N ALA A 30 -3.12 6.92 7.66
CA ALA A 30 -2.98 5.47 7.74
C ALA A 30 -1.50 5.06 7.92
N PHE A 31 -0.56 5.68 7.19
CA PHE A 31 0.87 5.48 7.38
C PHE A 31 1.31 5.79 8.81
N ARG A 32 0.93 6.95 9.37
CA ARG A 32 1.31 7.32 10.73
C ARG A 32 0.84 6.32 11.77
N ARG A 33 -0.36 5.78 11.62
CA ARG A 33 -0.92 4.76 12.51
C ARG A 33 -0.19 3.42 12.35
N ALA A 34 0.03 2.99 11.11
CA ALA A 34 0.65 1.72 10.81
C ALA A 34 2.11 1.62 11.28
N ARG A 35 2.89 2.72 11.18
CA ARG A 35 4.31 2.72 11.57
C ARG A 35 4.56 2.66 13.08
N THR A 36 3.56 2.99 13.90
CA THR A 36 3.68 3.03 15.35
C THR A 36 3.01 1.85 16.04
N SER A 37 2.50 0.90 15.27
CA SER A 37 1.78 -0.25 15.79
C SER A 37 2.24 -1.54 15.10
N ALA A 38 2.19 -2.64 15.84
CA ALA A 38 2.38 -3.99 15.29
C ALA A 38 1.10 -4.58 14.68
N ASP A 39 -0.03 -3.85 14.75
CA ASP A 39 -1.34 -4.29 14.26
C ASP A 39 -1.36 -4.41 12.73
N GLU A 40 -1.55 -5.63 12.25
CA GLU A 40 -1.64 -5.96 10.83
C GLU A 40 -2.84 -5.27 10.14
N THR A 41 -3.92 -5.02 10.87
CA THR A 41 -5.10 -4.35 10.32
C THR A 41 -4.79 -2.91 9.92
N LEU A 42 -3.94 -2.23 10.68
CA LEU A 42 -3.47 -0.88 10.37
C LEU A 42 -2.56 -0.85 9.14
N ARG A 43 -1.71 -1.88 8.96
CA ARG A 43 -0.87 -2.01 7.77
C ARG A 43 -1.72 -2.29 6.53
N HIS A 44 -2.74 -3.15 6.67
CA HIS A 44 -3.70 -3.42 5.61
C HIS A 44 -4.49 -2.15 5.22
N ASP A 45 -4.97 -1.35 6.19
CA ASP A 45 -5.64 -0.07 5.90
C ASP A 45 -4.69 0.89 5.18
N TRP A 46 -3.44 1.00 5.62
CA TRP A 46 -2.46 1.84 4.92
C TRP A 46 -2.27 1.40 3.46
N ARG A 47 -2.10 0.09 3.20
CA ARG A 47 -2.02 -0.46 1.85
C ARG A 47 -3.23 -0.08 1.00
N LYS A 48 -4.46 -0.24 1.53
CA LYS A 48 -5.70 0.17 0.83
C LYS A 48 -5.67 1.65 0.45
N ARG A 49 -5.31 2.54 1.38
CA ARG A 49 -5.25 3.98 1.11
C ARG A 49 -4.18 4.36 0.09
N GLU A 50 -3.05 3.65 0.07
CA GLU A 50 -2.03 3.85 -0.97
C GLU A 50 -2.53 3.36 -2.34
N LYS A 51 -3.23 2.25 -2.42
CA LYS A 51 -3.85 1.78 -3.66
C LYS A 51 -4.89 2.78 -4.18
N ASP A 52 -5.78 3.27 -3.32
CA ASP A 52 -6.78 4.30 -3.69
C ASP A 52 -6.08 5.52 -4.30
N ARG A 53 -4.98 5.96 -3.68
CA ARG A 53 -4.20 7.10 -4.16
C ARG A 53 -3.49 6.81 -5.49
N LEU A 54 -2.90 5.64 -5.66
CA LEU A 54 -2.21 5.24 -6.89
C LEU A 54 -3.18 5.11 -8.06
N TYR A 55 -4.36 4.50 -7.86
CA TYR A 55 -5.39 4.42 -8.89
C TYR A 55 -5.89 5.80 -9.31
N ALA A 56 -6.06 6.72 -8.36
CA ALA A 56 -6.42 8.09 -8.70
C ALA A 56 -5.30 8.81 -9.49
N VAL A 57 -4.03 8.55 -9.18
CA VAL A 57 -2.88 9.07 -9.96
C VAL A 57 -2.89 8.52 -11.38
N GLU A 58 -3.18 7.24 -11.53
CA GLU A 58 -3.23 6.57 -12.83
C GLU A 58 -4.40 7.10 -13.67
N LEU A 59 -5.59 7.16 -13.08
CA LEU A 59 -6.81 7.64 -13.72
C LEU A 59 -6.70 9.11 -14.17
N LEU A 60 -6.16 9.97 -13.32
CA LEU A 60 -6.05 11.41 -13.59
C LEU A 60 -4.81 11.77 -14.41
N GLY A 61 -3.81 10.89 -14.49
CA GLY A 61 -2.61 11.09 -15.28
C GLY A 61 -1.99 12.49 -15.11
N PRO A 62 -1.92 13.30 -16.19
CA PRO A 62 -1.37 14.65 -16.16
C PRO A 62 -2.10 15.63 -15.23
N ALA A 63 -3.39 15.42 -14.97
CA ALA A 63 -4.19 16.27 -14.08
C ALA A 63 -3.87 16.06 -12.59
N TRP A 64 -3.12 15.02 -12.22
CA TRP A 64 -2.71 14.80 -10.84
C TRP A 64 -1.71 15.86 -10.36
N PRO A 65 -1.99 16.57 -9.25
CA PRO A 65 -1.23 17.75 -8.85
C PRO A 65 0.16 17.50 -8.26
N ALA A 66 0.55 16.25 -8.01
CA ALA A 66 1.78 15.92 -7.29
C ALA A 66 2.67 14.91 -8.04
N ARG A 67 3.34 15.36 -9.10
CA ARG A 67 4.20 14.49 -9.94
C ARG A 67 5.54 14.11 -9.29
N ARG A 68 6.10 14.97 -8.42
CA ARG A 68 7.48 14.85 -7.90
C ARG A 68 7.80 13.53 -7.18
N ARG A 69 6.81 12.83 -6.62
CA ARG A 69 7.01 11.60 -5.85
C ARG A 69 6.40 10.37 -6.49
N ARG A 70 6.06 10.44 -7.76
CA ARG A 70 5.39 9.34 -8.47
C ARG A 70 6.16 8.02 -8.33
N ARG A 71 7.47 8.04 -8.62
CA ARG A 71 8.32 6.83 -8.51
C ARG A 71 8.37 6.26 -7.09
N ALA A 72 8.55 7.12 -6.08
CA ALA A 72 8.57 6.67 -4.69
C ALA A 72 7.22 6.10 -4.25
N SER A 73 6.11 6.71 -4.70
CA SER A 73 4.75 6.24 -4.43
C SER A 73 4.46 4.90 -5.10
N GLN A 74 4.87 4.73 -6.34
CA GLN A 74 4.72 3.47 -7.07
C GLN A 74 5.51 2.35 -6.38
N LYS A 75 6.77 2.61 -6.05
CA LYS A 75 7.62 1.66 -5.31
C LYS A 75 7.09 1.32 -3.92
N LEU A 76 6.45 2.29 -3.24
CA LEU A 76 5.75 2.06 -1.98
C LEU A 76 4.56 1.10 -2.17
N GLY A 77 3.72 1.34 -3.19
CA GLY A 77 2.58 0.48 -3.50
C GLY A 77 2.99 -0.96 -3.79
N GLU A 78 4.04 -1.15 -4.60
CA GLU A 78 4.63 -2.46 -4.89
C GLU A 78 5.15 -3.14 -3.61
N THR A 79 5.89 -2.39 -2.77
CA THR A 79 6.45 -2.92 -1.52
C THR A 79 5.37 -3.35 -0.55
N LEU A 80 4.29 -2.57 -0.39
CA LEU A 80 3.14 -2.92 0.44
C LEU A 80 2.33 -4.10 -0.15
N GLY A 81 2.32 -4.26 -1.47
CA GLY A 81 1.78 -5.43 -2.14
C GLY A 81 2.54 -6.69 -1.74
N CYS A 82 3.85 -6.71 -1.95
CA CYS A 82 4.71 -7.82 -1.57
C CYS A 82 4.64 -8.16 -0.07
N GLU A 83 4.59 -7.13 0.80
CA GLU A 83 4.42 -7.32 2.24
C GLU A 83 3.13 -8.08 2.56
N HIS A 84 2.02 -7.67 1.96
CA HIS A 84 0.73 -8.33 2.14
C HIS A 84 0.74 -9.77 1.65
N ASP A 85 1.35 -10.04 0.49
CA ASP A 85 1.42 -11.39 -0.09
C ASP A 85 2.24 -12.32 0.81
N VAL A 86 3.34 -11.84 1.40
CA VAL A 86 4.13 -12.60 2.38
C VAL A 86 3.33 -12.86 3.66
N CYS A 87 2.56 -11.88 4.16
CA CYS A 87 1.67 -12.10 5.31
C CYS A 87 0.63 -13.18 5.03
N LEU A 88 -0.02 -13.12 3.86
CA LEU A 88 -1.01 -14.14 3.47
C LEU A 88 -0.38 -15.53 3.35
N LEU A 89 0.85 -15.62 2.82
CA LEU A 89 1.55 -16.87 2.70
C LEU A 89 1.88 -17.47 4.07
N LEU A 90 2.38 -16.66 5.00
CA LEU A 90 2.63 -17.08 6.39
C LEU A 90 1.35 -17.60 7.05
N THR A 91 0.25 -16.85 6.96
CA THR A 91 -1.05 -17.25 7.50
C THR A 91 -1.53 -18.59 6.92
N ARG A 92 -1.32 -18.82 5.62
CA ARG A 92 -1.69 -20.09 4.97
C ARG A 92 -0.80 -21.25 5.40
N MET A 93 0.49 -20.99 5.61
CA MET A 93 1.42 -22.01 6.11
C MET A 93 1.09 -22.43 7.53
N ASP A 94 0.73 -21.47 8.40
CA ASP A 94 0.31 -21.73 9.78
C ASP A 94 -0.98 -22.58 9.86
N ALA A 95 -1.88 -22.42 8.88
CA ALA A 95 -3.14 -23.15 8.80
C ALA A 95 -3.03 -24.48 8.07
N ALA A 96 -1.93 -24.77 7.37
CA ALA A 96 -1.74 -25.98 6.61
C ALA A 96 -1.30 -27.14 7.50
N PRO A 97 -1.86 -28.36 7.33
CA PRO A 97 -1.35 -29.55 8.02
C PRO A 97 0.06 -29.86 7.51
N ILE A 98 1.02 -29.94 8.43
CA ILE A 98 2.41 -30.28 8.11
C ILE A 98 2.55 -31.79 8.16
N LEU A 99 3.03 -32.38 7.09
CA LEU A 99 3.41 -33.80 7.08
C LEU A 99 4.69 -33.99 7.89
N ALA A 100 4.76 -35.06 8.67
CA ALA A 100 5.86 -35.27 9.64
C ALA A 100 7.28 -35.26 9.03
N ASN A 101 7.42 -35.54 7.73
CA ASN A 101 8.68 -35.47 6.99
C ASN A 101 9.03 -34.11 6.44
N GLU A 102 8.12 -33.16 6.54
CA GLU A 102 8.28 -31.78 5.97
C GLU A 102 8.49 -30.68 7.03
N GLU A 103 8.48 -31.02 8.32
CA GLU A 103 8.58 -30.06 9.43
C GLU A 103 9.80 -29.14 9.32
N ARG A 104 10.98 -29.71 9.02
CA ARG A 104 12.23 -28.92 8.89
C ARG A 104 12.20 -27.98 7.69
N ALA A 105 11.64 -28.43 6.57
CA ALA A 105 11.51 -27.59 5.36
C ALA A 105 10.50 -26.46 5.60
N SER A 106 9.37 -26.76 6.23
CA SER A 106 8.36 -25.80 6.62
C SER A 106 8.92 -24.75 7.57
N ALA A 107 9.63 -25.15 8.63
CA ALA A 107 10.26 -24.23 9.57
C ALA A 107 11.28 -23.29 8.91
N ARG A 108 12.12 -23.82 7.98
CA ARG A 108 13.06 -22.99 7.21
C ARG A 108 12.34 -21.98 6.32
N ALA A 109 11.26 -22.40 5.65
CA ALA A 109 10.46 -21.54 4.79
C ALA A 109 9.82 -20.42 5.62
N THR A 110 9.18 -20.75 6.75
CA THR A 110 8.59 -19.78 7.67
C THR A 110 9.62 -18.74 8.13
N LEU A 111 10.79 -19.17 8.60
CA LEU A 111 11.86 -18.27 9.04
C LEU A 111 12.33 -17.34 7.91
N THR A 112 12.42 -17.85 6.69
CA THR A 112 12.81 -17.05 5.51
C THR A 112 11.76 -16.00 5.18
N LEU A 113 10.48 -16.36 5.24
CA LEU A 113 9.36 -15.45 5.00
C LEU A 113 9.27 -14.37 6.08
N GLU A 114 9.45 -14.72 7.35
CA GLU A 114 9.46 -13.75 8.46
C GLU A 114 10.59 -12.71 8.31
N ARG A 115 11.80 -13.17 7.94
CA ARG A 115 12.94 -12.27 7.64
C ARG A 115 12.61 -11.35 6.46
N THR A 116 11.99 -11.90 5.43
CA THR A 116 11.57 -11.15 4.24
C THR A 116 10.50 -10.12 4.60
N LEU A 117 9.50 -10.50 5.39
CA LEU A 117 8.46 -9.61 5.90
C LEU A 117 9.06 -8.44 6.67
N LYS A 118 9.97 -8.71 7.61
CA LYS A 118 10.66 -7.68 8.39
C LYS A 118 11.44 -6.70 7.50
N ARG A 119 12.09 -7.19 6.45
CA ARG A 119 12.80 -6.35 5.48
C ARG A 119 11.83 -5.49 4.67
N LEU A 120 10.72 -6.07 4.20
CA LEU A 120 9.70 -5.35 3.43
C LEU A 120 9.04 -4.25 4.27
N ARG A 121 8.73 -4.51 5.53
CA ARG A 121 8.17 -3.51 6.47
C ARG A 121 9.11 -2.33 6.66
N ARG A 122 10.39 -2.57 6.92
CA ARG A 122 11.39 -1.49 7.01
C ARG A 122 11.46 -0.66 5.74
N LYS A 123 11.45 -1.32 4.58
CA LYS A 123 11.47 -0.64 3.27
C LYS A 123 10.21 0.17 3.04
N ALA A 124 9.03 -0.38 3.34
CA ALA A 124 7.76 0.32 3.23
C ALA A 124 7.72 1.56 4.14
N ASP A 125 8.17 1.44 5.39
CA ASP A 125 8.20 2.54 6.35
C ASP A 125 9.14 3.67 5.90
N ALA A 126 10.32 3.34 5.37
CA ALA A 126 11.25 4.32 4.81
C ALA A 126 10.66 5.03 3.57
N LEU A 127 10.02 4.28 2.67
CA LEU A 127 9.35 4.85 1.50
C LEU A 127 8.15 5.69 1.92
N GLY A 128 7.35 5.23 2.89
CA GLY A 128 6.23 5.97 3.46
C GLY A 128 6.67 7.30 4.07
N ALA A 129 7.76 7.32 4.82
CA ALA A 129 8.35 8.54 5.36
C ALA A 129 8.75 9.50 4.22
N ARG A 130 9.40 8.99 3.18
CA ARG A 130 9.80 9.79 2.01
C ARG A 130 8.59 10.37 1.27
N VAL A 131 7.51 9.58 1.13
CA VAL A 131 6.29 10.00 0.42
C VAL A 131 5.46 10.99 1.25
N HIS A 132 5.32 10.77 2.57
CA HIS A 132 4.35 11.47 3.39
C HIS A 132 4.93 12.51 4.35
N LEU A 133 6.20 12.38 4.76
CA LEU A 133 6.80 13.24 5.79
C LEU A 133 7.89 14.18 5.27
N SER A 134 8.48 13.93 4.09
CA SER A 134 9.46 14.88 3.53
C SER A 134 8.84 16.25 3.35
N LYS A 135 9.47 17.28 3.89
CA LYS A 135 9.12 18.69 3.63
C LYS A 135 9.16 18.93 2.11
N ARG A 136 8.27 19.78 1.64
CA ARG A 136 8.19 20.24 0.24
C ARG A 136 9.41 21.05 -0.11
#